data_b904a0589b10baf4bad6c269d0e991f4
#
_entry.id   b904a0589b10baf4bad6c269d0e991f4
#
_cell.length_a   1.000
_cell.length_b   1.000
_cell.length_c   1.000
_cell.angle_alpha   90.00
_cell.angle_beta   90.00
_cell.angle_gamma   90.00
#
_symmetry.space_group_name_H-M   'P 1'
#
loop_
_entity.id
_entity.type
_entity.pdbx_description
1 polymer ?
#
loop_
_entity_poly.entity_id
_entity_poly.type
_entity_poly.pdbx_seq_one_letter_code
_entity_poly.pdbx_strand_id
1 'polypeptide(L)'
;MAFDYYVWYRAGPDQDAAERAVRTMMARLACRTGVVGRLLKRRDDPVLWLERYDDVTQPEVFEARLAQALDEFDVEMFLDGPRHTECFVTEAPVPAACAATPSRRP
;
A
#
# COMPACT_ATOMS: atom_id res chain seq x y z
N MET A 1 6.63 17.82 1.16
CA MET A 1 5.80 16.98 2.03
C MET A 1 5.52 15.67 1.32
N ALA A 2 5.51 14.56 2.03
CA ALA A 2 5.24 13.25 1.48
C ALA A 2 4.09 12.59 2.23
N PHE A 3 3.48 11.60 1.61
CA PHE A 3 2.30 10.95 2.15
C PHE A 3 2.43 9.43 2.03
N ASP A 4 1.91 8.71 3.01
CA ASP A 4 1.83 7.26 3.01
C ASP A 4 0.37 6.85 2.82
N TYR A 5 0.14 5.91 1.90
CA TYR A 5 -1.20 5.40 1.60
C TYR A 5 -1.32 3.97 2.09
N TYR A 6 -2.47 3.68 2.70
CA TYR A 6 -2.87 2.35 3.15
C TYR A 6 -4.22 2.03 2.53
N VAL A 7 -4.28 0.97 1.73
CA VAL A 7 -5.49 0.58 1.03
C VAL A 7 -5.81 -0.85 1.41
N TRP A 8 -6.97 -1.10 2.03
CA TRP A 8 -7.33 -2.46 2.41
C TRP A 8 -8.69 -2.84 1.85
N TYR A 9 -8.87 -4.14 1.66
CA TYR A 9 -10.06 -4.71 1.03
C TYR A 9 -10.06 -6.22 1.23
N ARG A 10 -11.17 -6.84 0.91
CA ARG A 10 -11.28 -8.30 0.93
C ARG A 10 -11.16 -8.84 -0.48
N ALA A 11 -10.32 -9.84 -0.67
CA ALA A 11 -10.21 -10.55 -1.94
C ALA A 11 -11.46 -11.39 -2.16
N GLY A 12 -11.85 -11.51 -3.42
CA GLY A 12 -12.97 -12.36 -3.81
C GLY A 12 -12.61 -13.85 -3.78
N PRO A 13 -13.57 -14.72 -4.16
CA PRO A 13 -13.40 -16.16 -4.02
C PRO A 13 -12.28 -16.73 -4.89
N ASP A 14 -11.99 -16.13 -6.04
CA ASP A 14 -10.85 -16.55 -6.86
C ASP A 14 -9.63 -15.70 -6.47
N GLN A 15 -8.95 -16.14 -5.41
CA GLN A 15 -7.84 -15.37 -4.86
C GLN A 15 -6.63 -15.31 -5.78
N ASP A 16 -6.39 -16.36 -6.56
CA ASP A 16 -5.27 -16.35 -7.51
C ASP A 16 -5.49 -15.31 -8.60
N ALA A 17 -6.70 -15.23 -9.14
CA ALA A 17 -7.04 -14.21 -10.13
C ALA A 17 -6.97 -12.82 -9.53
N ALA A 18 -7.46 -12.65 -8.30
CA ALA A 18 -7.40 -11.37 -7.60
C ALA A 18 -5.94 -10.94 -7.40
N GLU A 19 -5.07 -11.86 -6.99
CA GLU A 19 -3.67 -11.54 -6.77
C GLU A 19 -2.97 -11.15 -8.07
N ARG A 20 -3.25 -11.86 -9.16
CA ARG A 20 -2.68 -11.49 -10.46
C ARG A 20 -3.11 -10.09 -10.89
N ALA A 21 -4.38 -9.77 -10.73
CA ALA A 21 -4.91 -8.45 -11.11
C ALA A 21 -4.28 -7.34 -10.26
N VAL A 22 -4.22 -7.55 -8.94
CA VAL A 22 -3.66 -6.56 -8.02
C VAL A 22 -2.18 -6.34 -8.29
N ARG A 23 -1.40 -7.43 -8.44
CA ARG A 23 0.04 -7.30 -8.66
C ARG A 23 0.34 -6.67 -10.01
N THR A 24 -0.43 -6.97 -11.04
CA THR A 24 -0.27 -6.34 -12.36
C THR A 24 -0.58 -4.85 -12.27
N MET A 25 -1.65 -4.49 -11.57
CA MET A 25 -2.01 -3.09 -11.34
C MET A 25 -0.88 -2.35 -10.60
N MET A 26 -0.36 -2.95 -9.52
CA MET A 26 0.70 -2.33 -8.72
C MET A 26 2.00 -2.17 -9.53
N ALA A 27 2.33 -3.16 -10.37
CA ALA A 27 3.51 -3.08 -11.23
C ALA A 27 3.39 -1.94 -12.23
N ARG A 28 2.21 -1.79 -12.84
CA ARG A 28 1.96 -0.70 -13.79
C ARG A 28 1.98 0.65 -13.09
N LEU A 29 1.40 0.73 -11.91
CA LEU A 29 1.41 1.95 -11.12
C LEU A 29 2.84 2.37 -10.77
N ALA A 30 3.69 1.42 -10.36
CA ALA A 30 5.09 1.70 -10.06
C ALA A 30 5.83 2.20 -11.30
N CYS A 31 5.57 1.61 -12.45
CA CYS A 31 6.17 2.04 -13.71
C CYS A 31 5.80 3.50 -14.04
N ARG A 32 4.55 3.87 -13.81
CA ARG A 32 4.03 5.20 -14.17
C ARG A 32 4.35 6.28 -13.15
N THR A 33 4.54 5.93 -11.88
CA THR A 33 4.69 6.91 -10.80
C THR A 33 6.03 6.84 -10.09
N GLY A 34 6.76 5.73 -10.24
CA GLY A 34 7.96 5.46 -9.46
C GLY A 34 7.66 5.01 -8.04
N VAL A 35 6.39 4.88 -7.66
CA VAL A 35 6.00 4.46 -6.30
C VAL A 35 5.82 2.96 -6.28
N VAL A 36 6.74 2.26 -5.61
CA VAL A 36 6.71 0.81 -5.47
C VAL A 36 5.90 0.46 -4.23
N GLY A 37 4.77 -0.20 -4.43
CA GLY A 37 3.90 -0.62 -3.33
C GLY A 37 4.25 -1.99 -2.80
N ARG A 38 3.65 -2.33 -1.68
CA ARG A 38 3.75 -3.65 -1.05
C ARG A 38 2.35 -4.20 -0.86
N LEU A 39 2.19 -5.49 -1.16
CA LEU A 39 0.94 -6.20 -0.90
C LEU A 39 1.15 -7.07 0.31
N LEU A 40 0.33 -6.86 1.34
CA LEU A 40 0.36 -7.64 2.56
C LEU A 40 -1.00 -8.33 2.73
N LYS A 41 -0.98 -9.48 3.39
CA LYS A 41 -2.19 -10.23 3.71
C LYS A 41 -2.25 -10.41 5.20
N ARG A 42 -3.44 -10.27 5.76
CA ARG A 42 -3.60 -10.37 7.20
C ARG A 42 -3.31 -11.79 7.66
N ARG A 43 -2.55 -11.94 8.75
CA ARG A 43 -2.09 -13.24 9.22
C ARG A 43 -3.22 -14.17 9.59
N ASP A 44 -4.23 -13.65 10.28
CA ASP A 44 -5.34 -14.46 10.79
C ASP A 44 -6.61 -14.32 9.95
N ASP A 45 -6.53 -13.62 8.82
CA ASP A 45 -7.64 -13.48 7.87
C ASP A 45 -7.03 -13.24 6.47
N PRO A 46 -6.53 -14.30 5.81
CA PRO A 46 -5.71 -14.16 4.60
C PRO A 46 -6.42 -13.56 3.39
N VAL A 47 -7.73 -13.39 3.44
CA VAL A 47 -8.47 -12.71 2.37
C VAL A 47 -8.55 -11.21 2.59
N LEU A 48 -8.13 -10.70 3.77
CA LEU A 48 -8.03 -9.28 4.01
C LEU A 48 -6.63 -8.83 3.59
N TRP A 49 -6.56 -8.02 2.54
CA TRP A 49 -5.32 -7.57 1.92
C TRP A 49 -5.10 -6.09 2.16
N LEU A 50 -3.82 -5.70 2.24
CA LEU A 50 -3.40 -4.32 2.42
C LEU A 50 -2.36 -3.99 1.36
N GLU A 51 -2.60 -2.91 0.61
CA GLU A 51 -1.58 -2.28 -0.22
C GLU A 51 -1.03 -1.09 0.54
N ARG A 52 0.28 -0.96 0.54
CA ARG A 52 0.97 0.13 1.23
C ARG A 52 1.89 0.84 0.25
N TYR A 53 1.78 2.16 0.20
CA TYR A 53 2.59 3.01 -0.67
C TYR A 53 3.19 4.13 0.18
N ASP A 54 4.52 4.17 0.29
CA ASP A 54 5.22 5.10 1.16
C ASP A 54 5.83 6.26 0.37
N ASP A 55 5.98 7.41 1.02
CA ASP A 55 6.72 8.58 0.51
C ASP A 55 6.19 9.09 -0.83
N VAL A 56 4.89 9.16 -0.97
CA VAL A 56 4.27 9.72 -2.18
C VAL A 56 4.36 11.24 -2.12
N THR A 57 5.09 11.83 -3.07
CA THR A 57 5.35 13.28 -3.08
C THR A 57 4.37 14.06 -3.95
N GLN A 58 3.64 13.39 -4.83
CA GLN A 58 2.64 14.00 -5.72
C GLN A 58 1.31 13.27 -5.56
N PRO A 59 0.57 13.55 -4.47
CA PRO A 59 -0.61 12.75 -4.14
C PRO A 59 -1.70 12.79 -5.21
N GLU A 60 -1.95 13.95 -5.82
CA GLU A 60 -3.00 14.04 -6.83
C GLU A 60 -2.65 13.21 -8.08
N VAL A 61 -1.39 13.22 -8.48
CA VAL A 61 -0.93 12.42 -9.61
C VAL A 61 -1.01 10.94 -9.28
N PHE A 62 -0.54 10.57 -8.09
CA PHE A 62 -0.59 9.20 -7.62
C PHE A 62 -2.02 8.66 -7.60
N GLU A 63 -2.94 9.42 -7.03
CA GLU A 63 -4.34 8.99 -6.92
C GLU A 63 -4.99 8.83 -8.30
N ALA A 64 -4.69 9.74 -9.23
CA ALA A 64 -5.21 9.66 -10.59
C ALA A 64 -4.66 8.43 -11.32
N ARG A 65 -3.35 8.15 -11.17
CA ARG A 65 -2.73 7.00 -11.79
C ARG A 65 -3.22 5.69 -11.17
N LEU A 66 -3.45 5.68 -9.85
CA LEU A 66 -4.00 4.51 -9.17
C LEU A 66 -5.41 4.21 -9.71
N ALA A 67 -6.28 5.22 -9.79
CA ALA A 67 -7.63 5.06 -10.31
C ALA A 67 -7.61 4.53 -11.74
N GLN A 68 -6.73 5.06 -12.58
CA GLN A 68 -6.56 4.63 -13.96
C GLN A 68 -6.14 3.15 -14.04
N ALA A 69 -5.17 2.75 -13.21
CA ALA A 69 -4.68 1.38 -13.22
C ALA A 69 -5.72 0.39 -12.68
N LEU A 70 -6.48 0.78 -11.67
CA LEU A 70 -7.57 -0.04 -11.14
C LEU A 70 -8.59 -0.35 -12.23
N ASP A 71 -8.94 0.66 -13.00
CA ASP A 71 -9.90 0.52 -14.10
C ASP A 71 -9.32 -0.30 -15.24
N GLU A 72 -8.08 -0.06 -15.61
CA GLU A 72 -7.39 -0.74 -16.70
C GLU A 72 -7.35 -2.26 -16.49
N PHE A 73 -7.14 -2.72 -15.26
CA PHE A 73 -6.99 -4.13 -14.95
C PHE A 73 -8.23 -4.74 -14.28
N ASP A 74 -9.33 -4.00 -14.23
CA ASP A 74 -10.61 -4.45 -13.67
C ASP A 74 -10.43 -5.02 -12.26
N VAL A 75 -9.59 -4.40 -11.44
CA VAL A 75 -9.21 -4.94 -10.13
C VAL A 75 -10.43 -5.18 -9.25
N GLU A 76 -11.40 -4.26 -9.26
CA GLU A 76 -12.55 -4.34 -8.37
C GLU A 76 -13.46 -5.53 -8.66
N MET A 77 -13.41 -6.07 -9.89
CA MET A 77 -14.16 -7.28 -10.24
C MET A 77 -13.72 -8.49 -9.43
N PHE A 78 -12.50 -8.49 -8.94
CA PHE A 78 -11.91 -9.61 -8.21
C PHE A 78 -11.99 -9.44 -6.70
N LEU A 79 -12.60 -8.37 -6.22
CA LEU A 79 -12.68 -8.06 -4.79
C LEU A 79 -14.08 -8.32 -4.26
N ASP A 80 -14.15 -8.58 -2.96
CA ASP A 80 -15.40 -8.77 -2.24
C ASP A 80 -15.67 -7.53 -1.40
N GLY A 81 -16.23 -6.51 -2.05
CA GLY A 81 -16.55 -5.25 -1.40
C GLY A 81 -15.60 -4.12 -1.79
N PRO A 82 -15.73 -2.97 -1.14
CA PRO A 82 -15.02 -1.76 -1.54
C PRO A 82 -13.57 -1.76 -1.08
N ARG A 83 -12.77 -0.94 -1.74
CA ARG A 83 -11.43 -0.58 -1.30
C ARG A 83 -11.54 0.59 -0.34
N HIS A 84 -10.86 0.48 0.80
CA HIS A 84 -10.79 1.53 1.80
C HIS A 84 -9.41 2.15 1.75
N THR A 85 -9.34 3.46 1.55
CA THR A 85 -8.07 4.17 1.39
C THR A 85 -7.90 5.18 2.50
N GLU A 86 -6.72 5.15 3.15
CA GLU A 86 -6.32 6.19 4.10
C GLU A 86 -4.99 6.78 3.67
N CYS A 87 -4.86 8.08 3.85
CA CYS A 87 -3.67 8.82 3.48
C CYS A 87 -3.16 9.56 4.70
N PHE A 88 -1.89 9.34 5.03
CA PHE A 88 -1.25 9.96 6.19
C PHE A 88 -0.07 10.81 5.75
N VAL A 89 0.20 11.89 6.47
CA VAL A 89 1.42 12.65 6.25
C VAL A 89 2.60 11.81 6.75
N THR A 90 3.59 11.61 5.88
CA THR A 90 4.79 10.87 6.26
C THR A 90 5.59 11.67 7.28
N GLU A 91 5.92 11.04 8.40
CA GLU A 91 6.73 11.62 9.45
C GLU A 91 8.05 10.88 9.55
N ALA A 92 9.03 11.54 10.16
CA ALA A 92 10.32 10.91 10.39
C ALA A 92 10.15 9.74 11.36
N PRO A 93 10.94 8.66 11.18
CA PRO A 93 10.89 7.56 12.13
C PRO A 93 11.36 8.01 13.51
N VAL A 94 10.79 7.40 14.53
CA VAL A 94 11.21 7.67 15.92
C VAL A 94 12.49 6.89 16.16
N PRO A 95 13.61 7.56 16.50
CA PRO A 95 14.87 6.85 16.73
C PRO A 95 14.80 6.03 18.01
N ALA A 96 15.58 4.96 18.03
CA ALA A 96 15.70 4.14 19.24
C ALA A 96 16.34 4.96 20.35
N ALA A 97 15.81 4.80 21.56
CA ALA A 97 16.38 5.42 22.76
C ALA A 97 16.80 4.29 23.70
N CYS A 98 17.99 3.75 23.47
CA CYS A 98 18.55 2.71 24.30
C CYS A 98 19.11 3.32 25.57
N ALA A 99 18.82 2.75 26.66
CA ALA A 99 19.27 3.25 27.95
C ALA A 99 20.78 3.23 28.04
N ALA A 100 21.31 3.94 28.53
CA ALA A 100 22.34 4.06 28.75
C ALA A 100 23.21 4.55 28.47
N THR A 101 22.93 4.40 28.48
CA THR A 101 23.38 4.68 28.18
C THR A 101 24.20 4.72 28.27
N PRO A 102 24.52 4.64 28.37
CA PRO A 102 25.21 4.75 28.38
C PRO A 102 25.99 4.82 28.46
N SER A 103 26.03 4.76 28.55
CA SER A 103 26.37 5.01 28.66
C SER A 103 27.20 5.31 28.70
N ARG A 104 27.27 5.33 28.74
CA ARG A 104 27.63 5.78 28.82
C ARG A 104 28.38 5.93 29.28
N ARG A 105 28.90 5.55 29.63
CA ARG A 105 29.32 5.70 30.01
C ARG A 105 29.92 5.70 30.28
N PRO A 106 30.20 5.71 30.64
CA PRO A 106 30.96 5.88 30.83
C PRO A 106 31.46 5.63 31.17
#